data_a4155ed38be0ef29b13ee3e303d8687d
#
_entry.id   a4155ed38be0ef29b13ee3e303d8687d
#
_cell.length_a   1.000
_cell.length_b   1.000
_cell.length_c   1.000
_cell.angle_alpha   90.00
_cell.angle_beta   90.00
_cell.angle_gamma   90.00
#
_symmetry.space_group_name_H-M   'P 1'
#
loop_
_entity.id
_entity.type
_entity.pdbx_description
1 polymer ?
#
loop_
_entity_poly.entity_id
_entity_poly.type
_entity_poly.pdbx_seq_one_letter_code
_entity_poly.pdbx_strand_id
1 'polypeptide(L)'
;MKKEKKRMVLNLPSKLLLPIRVFLERELIKLKRRKKQLKKADPFSDGNRANENSFEEDLDEQIGHFDNEIKVKFLSKQIAQLRIALTRMKIGKYGICQKCGDMIDTDRLAAKPEAITCIKCSKKSED
;
A
#
# COMPACT_ATOMS: atom_id res chain seq x y z
N MET A 1 -2.64 -0.31 33.16
CA MET A 1 -1.51 0.09 32.42
C MET A 1 -1.58 -0.15 30.94
N LYS A 2 -1.43 -1.37 30.45
CA LYS A 2 -1.63 -1.63 29.04
C LYS A 2 -3.06 -1.33 28.60
N LYS A 3 -4.00 -1.50 29.50
CA LYS A 3 -5.41 -1.21 29.23
C LYS A 3 -5.66 0.29 29.04
N GLU A 4 -4.89 1.12 29.73
CA GLU A 4 -5.02 2.56 29.60
C GLU A 4 -4.53 3.06 28.26
N LYS A 5 -3.46 2.45 27.74
CA LYS A 5 -3.00 2.79 26.39
C LYS A 5 -4.04 2.48 25.33
N LYS A 6 -4.77 1.40 25.51
CA LYS A 6 -5.86 1.05 24.60
C LYS A 6 -7.00 2.05 24.65
N ARG A 7 -7.20 2.68 25.79
CA ARG A 7 -8.26 3.68 25.94
C ARG A 7 -7.89 5.01 25.33
N MET A 8 -6.61 5.24 25.14
CA MET A 8 -6.15 6.45 24.46
C MET A 8 -6.28 6.35 22.95
N VAL A 9 -6.92 5.30 22.51
CA VAL A 9 -7.29 5.13 21.13
C VAL A 9 -8.07 6.33 20.67
N LEU A 10 -7.56 6.97 19.63
CA LEU A 10 -8.22 8.09 19.01
C LEU A 10 -9.58 7.67 18.51
N ASN A 11 -10.58 7.93 19.32
CA ASN A 11 -11.94 7.80 18.88
C ASN A 11 -12.28 9.07 18.10
N LEU A 12 -11.58 9.25 17.00
CA LEU A 12 -11.83 10.40 16.15
C LEU A 12 -13.21 10.29 15.54
N PRO A 13 -14.01 11.35 15.60
CA PRO A 13 -15.30 11.36 14.95
C PRO A 13 -15.15 11.03 13.47
N SER A 14 -16.08 10.30 12.92
CA SER A 14 -16.05 9.95 11.52
C SER A 14 -15.97 11.17 10.60
N LYS A 15 -16.47 12.32 11.07
CA LYS A 15 -16.37 13.57 10.32
C LYS A 15 -14.93 14.03 10.11
N LEU A 16 -14.06 13.84 11.11
CA LEU A 16 -12.66 14.21 11.00
C LEU A 16 -11.88 13.22 10.15
N LEU A 17 -12.31 11.98 10.13
CA LEU A 17 -11.66 10.94 9.34
C LEU A 17 -12.11 10.94 7.88
N LEU A 18 -13.25 11.56 7.58
CA LEU A 18 -13.81 11.53 6.23
C LEU A 18 -12.86 12.04 5.15
N PRO A 19 -12.21 13.21 5.33
CA PRO A 19 -11.26 13.66 4.29
C PRO A 19 -10.10 12.70 4.08
N ILE A 20 -9.59 12.12 5.16
CA ILE A 20 -8.50 11.15 5.08
C ILE A 20 -8.98 9.88 4.38
N ARG A 21 -10.17 9.42 4.73
CA ARG A 21 -10.76 8.24 4.12
C ARG A 21 -10.95 8.42 2.62
N VAL A 22 -11.47 9.56 2.20
CA VAL A 22 -11.66 9.87 0.79
C VAL A 22 -10.32 9.89 0.07
N PHE A 23 -9.31 10.50 0.68
CA PHE A 23 -7.96 10.51 0.11
C PHE A 23 -7.42 9.09 -0.08
N LEU A 24 -7.54 8.25 0.94
CA LEU A 24 -7.04 6.88 0.86
C LEU A 24 -7.81 6.04 -0.17
N GLU A 25 -9.11 6.24 -0.27
CA GLU A 25 -9.92 5.56 -1.28
C GLU A 25 -9.49 5.94 -2.69
N ARG A 26 -9.23 7.22 -2.93
CA ARG A 26 -8.75 7.70 -4.22
C ARG A 26 -7.39 7.14 -4.56
N GLU A 27 -6.49 7.12 -3.58
CA GLU A 27 -5.17 6.53 -3.77
C GLU A 27 -5.27 5.05 -4.10
N LEU A 28 -6.16 4.34 -3.44
CA LEU A 28 -6.39 2.93 -3.71
C LEU A 28 -6.82 2.70 -5.16
N ILE A 29 -7.78 3.47 -5.63
CA ILE A 29 -8.26 3.38 -7.02
C ILE A 29 -7.12 3.69 -8.00
N LYS A 30 -6.36 4.72 -7.71
CA LYS A 30 -5.23 5.14 -8.54
C LYS A 30 -4.18 4.04 -8.65
N LEU A 31 -3.82 3.42 -7.53
CA LEU A 31 -2.83 2.35 -7.53
C LEU A 31 -3.34 1.09 -8.21
N LYS A 32 -4.61 0.78 -8.06
CA LYS A 32 -5.21 -0.36 -8.77
C LYS A 32 -5.17 -0.16 -10.29
N ARG A 33 -5.45 1.04 -10.75
CA ARG A 33 -5.37 1.38 -12.18
C ARG A 33 -3.96 1.22 -12.68
N ARG A 34 -3.00 1.76 -11.94
CA ARG A 34 -1.59 1.68 -12.31
C ARG A 34 -1.12 0.23 -12.38
N LYS A 35 -1.50 -0.57 -11.41
CA LYS A 35 -1.18 -2.00 -11.40
C LYS A 35 -1.75 -2.69 -12.62
N LYS A 36 -3.00 -2.40 -12.96
CA LYS A 36 -3.66 -2.98 -14.13
C LYS A 36 -2.95 -2.57 -15.42
N GLN A 37 -2.56 -1.30 -15.52
CA GLN A 37 -1.83 -0.81 -16.69
C GLN A 37 -0.48 -1.50 -16.84
N LEU A 38 0.24 -1.69 -15.74
CA LEU A 38 1.53 -2.37 -15.77
C LEU A 38 1.39 -3.82 -16.19
N LYS A 39 0.35 -4.50 -15.73
CA LYS A 39 0.10 -5.88 -16.14
C LYS A 39 -0.22 -5.98 -17.62
N LYS A 40 -0.99 -5.03 -18.16
CA LYS A 40 -1.30 -5.00 -19.59
C LYS A 40 -0.09 -4.68 -20.44
N ALA A 41 0.80 -3.84 -19.93
CA ALA A 41 2.00 -3.44 -20.65
C ALA A 41 3.12 -4.48 -20.55
N ASP A 42 2.93 -5.51 -19.73
CA ASP A 42 3.92 -6.58 -19.59
C ASP A 42 4.07 -7.32 -20.90
N PRO A 43 5.30 -7.43 -21.43
CA PRO A 43 5.53 -8.13 -22.69
C PRO A 43 5.02 -9.55 -22.70
N PHE A 44 4.97 -10.21 -21.54
CA PHE A 44 4.54 -11.62 -21.46
C PHE A 44 3.05 -11.78 -21.16
N SER A 45 2.31 -10.68 -20.95
CA SER A 45 0.88 -10.78 -20.70
C SER A 45 0.08 -10.96 -21.98
N ASP A 46 0.66 -10.63 -23.11
CA ASP A 46 0.03 -10.77 -24.42
C ASP A 46 0.49 -12.07 -25.06
N GLY A 47 -0.45 -13.00 -25.25
CA GLY A 47 -0.15 -14.30 -25.83
C GLY A 47 0.07 -14.29 -27.34
N ASN A 48 -0.10 -13.15 -27.98
CA ASN A 48 0.00 -13.05 -29.44
C ASN A 48 1.35 -12.54 -29.91
N ARG A 49 2.37 -12.81 -29.14
CA ARG A 49 3.68 -12.34 -29.50
C ARG A 49 4.19 -13.05 -30.76
N ALA A 50 4.67 -12.26 -31.71
CA ALA A 50 5.24 -12.83 -32.91
C ALA A 50 6.46 -13.67 -32.59
N ASN A 51 6.57 -14.84 -33.20
CA ASN A 51 7.68 -15.75 -32.95
C ASN A 51 8.96 -15.34 -33.67
N GLU A 52 9.01 -14.14 -34.17
CA GLU A 52 10.12 -13.68 -35.00
C GLU A 52 11.04 -12.69 -34.29
N ASN A 53 10.98 -12.65 -32.98
CA ASN A 53 11.82 -11.74 -32.22
C ASN A 53 13.29 -12.17 -32.27
N SER A 54 14.16 -11.21 -32.43
CA SER A 54 15.59 -11.47 -32.33
C SER A 54 15.97 -11.80 -30.88
N PHE A 55 17.16 -12.35 -30.70
CA PHE A 55 17.68 -12.64 -29.37
C PHE A 55 17.71 -11.40 -28.48
N GLU A 56 18.09 -10.27 -29.05
CA GLU A 56 18.14 -9.00 -28.32
C GLU A 56 16.75 -8.55 -27.90
N GLU A 57 15.78 -8.69 -28.78
CA GLU A 57 14.38 -8.36 -28.45
C GLU A 57 13.85 -9.25 -27.35
N ASP A 58 14.18 -10.53 -27.38
CA ASP A 58 13.79 -11.45 -26.33
C ASP A 58 14.38 -11.08 -24.98
N LEU A 59 15.65 -10.66 -24.96
CA LEU A 59 16.27 -10.20 -23.72
C LEU A 59 15.62 -8.94 -23.18
N ASP A 60 15.34 -7.98 -24.06
CA ASP A 60 14.66 -6.74 -23.67
C ASP A 60 13.28 -7.04 -23.11
N GLU A 61 12.57 -7.97 -23.69
CA GLU A 61 11.25 -8.37 -23.20
C GLU A 61 11.33 -9.04 -21.84
N GLN A 62 12.33 -9.88 -21.61
CA GLN A 62 12.52 -10.51 -20.31
C GLN A 62 12.88 -9.50 -19.23
N ILE A 63 13.74 -8.54 -19.55
CA ILE A 63 14.09 -7.47 -18.62
C ILE A 63 12.86 -6.62 -18.32
N GLY A 64 12.08 -6.27 -19.34
CA GLY A 64 10.86 -5.51 -19.16
C GLY A 64 9.84 -6.24 -18.30
N HIS A 65 9.68 -7.55 -18.51
CA HIS A 65 8.79 -8.37 -17.69
C HIS A 65 9.24 -8.38 -16.22
N PHE A 66 10.52 -8.60 -15.99
CA PHE A 66 11.08 -8.63 -14.64
C PHE A 66 10.89 -7.29 -13.92
N ASP A 67 11.16 -6.20 -14.62
CA ASP A 67 10.98 -4.85 -14.08
C ASP A 67 9.52 -4.59 -13.73
N ASN A 68 8.61 -4.96 -14.62
CA ASN A 68 7.17 -4.81 -14.37
C ASN A 68 6.71 -5.66 -13.20
N GLU A 69 7.25 -6.87 -13.07
CA GLU A 69 6.91 -7.75 -11.96
C GLU A 69 7.28 -7.14 -10.62
N ILE A 70 8.46 -6.52 -10.54
CA ILE A 70 8.89 -5.83 -9.32
C ILE A 70 7.96 -4.66 -9.01
N LYS A 71 7.62 -3.87 -10.01
CA LYS A 71 6.71 -2.73 -9.84
C LYS A 71 5.33 -3.18 -9.39
N VAL A 72 4.82 -4.25 -9.97
CA VAL A 72 3.51 -4.81 -9.61
C VAL A 72 3.52 -5.30 -8.16
N LYS A 73 4.59 -5.95 -7.73
CA LYS A 73 4.72 -6.40 -6.34
C LYS A 73 4.73 -5.22 -5.37
N PHE A 74 5.45 -4.17 -5.71
CA PHE A 74 5.51 -2.97 -4.90
C PHE A 74 4.12 -2.33 -4.77
N LEU A 75 3.43 -2.19 -5.90
CA LEU A 75 2.07 -1.63 -5.90
C LEU A 75 1.10 -2.51 -5.12
N SER A 76 1.25 -3.81 -5.23
CA SER A 76 0.39 -4.75 -4.48
C SER A 76 0.55 -4.57 -2.97
N LYS A 77 1.77 -4.35 -2.50
CA LYS A 77 2.03 -4.08 -1.08
C LYS A 77 1.39 -2.77 -0.63
N GLN A 78 1.51 -1.74 -1.46
CA GLN A 78 0.89 -0.45 -1.16
C GLN A 78 -0.63 -0.55 -1.13
N ILE A 79 -1.21 -1.28 -2.08
CA ILE A 79 -2.66 -1.50 -2.13
C ILE A 79 -3.13 -2.23 -0.87
N ALA A 80 -2.41 -3.27 -0.46
CA ALA A 80 -2.74 -4.01 0.75
C ALA A 80 -2.68 -3.10 1.98
N GLN A 81 -1.67 -2.26 2.08
CA GLN A 81 -1.54 -1.34 3.19
C GLN A 81 -2.67 -0.31 3.24
N LEU A 82 -3.08 0.21 2.08
CA LEU A 82 -4.21 1.13 2.00
C LEU A 82 -5.50 0.45 2.45
N ARG A 83 -5.71 -0.79 2.03
CA ARG A 83 -6.90 -1.55 2.44
C ARG A 83 -6.93 -1.78 3.93
N ILE A 84 -5.78 -2.11 4.51
CA ILE A 84 -5.68 -2.29 5.97
C ILE A 84 -6.02 -0.99 6.69
N ALA A 85 -5.44 0.14 6.22
CA ALA A 85 -5.72 1.43 6.83
C ALA A 85 -7.21 1.78 6.77
N LEU A 86 -7.84 1.55 5.62
CA LEU A 86 -9.28 1.80 5.47
C LEU A 86 -10.11 0.90 6.37
N THR A 87 -9.74 -0.36 6.51
CA THR A 87 -10.41 -1.29 7.41
C THR A 87 -10.27 -0.84 8.86
N ARG A 88 -9.08 -0.40 9.25
CA ARG A 88 -8.86 0.09 10.61
C ARG A 88 -9.68 1.34 10.91
N MET A 89 -9.93 2.17 9.92
CA MET A 89 -10.86 3.30 10.08
C MET A 89 -12.27 2.81 10.40
N LYS A 90 -12.72 1.78 9.70
CA LYS A 90 -14.07 1.24 9.92
C LYS A 90 -14.23 0.65 11.31
N ILE A 91 -13.19 0.03 11.86
CA ILE A 91 -13.26 -0.60 13.18
C ILE A 91 -12.81 0.34 14.30
N GLY A 92 -12.52 1.60 13.98
CA GLY A 92 -12.14 2.61 14.98
C GLY A 92 -10.72 2.49 15.50
N LYS A 93 -9.82 1.85 14.76
CA LYS A 93 -8.43 1.65 15.17
C LYS A 93 -7.43 2.40 14.33
N TYR A 94 -7.90 3.35 13.53
CA TYR A 94 -7.00 4.16 12.72
C TYR A 94 -6.08 4.98 13.62
N GLY A 95 -4.81 5.07 13.22
CA GLY A 95 -3.80 5.83 13.98
C GLY A 95 -3.16 5.05 15.10
N ILE A 96 -3.45 3.76 15.22
CA ILE A 96 -2.88 2.90 16.24
C ILE A 96 -2.01 1.86 15.56
N CYS A 97 -0.79 1.69 16.07
CA CYS A 97 0.12 0.68 15.53
C CYS A 97 -0.48 -0.72 15.68
N GLN A 98 -0.56 -1.45 14.58
CA GLN A 98 -1.11 -2.80 14.63
C GLN A 98 -0.20 -3.80 15.32
N LYS A 99 1.08 -3.46 15.52
CA LYS A 99 2.02 -4.37 16.17
C LYS A 99 2.15 -4.12 17.66
N CYS A 100 2.33 -2.88 18.07
CA CYS A 100 2.56 -2.57 19.49
C CYS A 100 1.35 -1.96 20.18
N GLY A 101 0.35 -1.52 19.43
CA GLY A 101 -0.85 -0.93 20.01
C GLY A 101 -0.72 0.51 20.47
N ASP A 102 0.45 1.10 20.32
CA ASP A 102 0.66 2.50 20.66
C ASP A 102 0.14 3.40 19.53
N MET A 103 -0.11 4.67 19.87
CA MET A 103 -0.51 5.63 18.86
C MET A 103 0.62 5.91 17.88
N ILE A 104 0.27 5.98 16.62
CA ILE A 104 1.20 6.43 15.58
C ILE A 104 1.32 7.95 15.70
N ASP A 105 2.56 8.44 15.59
CA ASP A 105 2.83 9.88 15.65
C ASP A 105 1.99 10.62 14.60
N THR A 106 1.39 11.72 15.00
CA THR A 106 0.56 12.52 14.10
C THR A 106 1.36 13.06 12.91
N ASP A 107 2.63 13.39 13.13
CA ASP A 107 3.49 13.82 12.03
C ASP A 107 3.66 12.72 10.99
N ARG A 108 3.81 11.49 11.45
CA ARG A 108 3.90 10.35 10.54
C ARG A 108 2.60 10.13 9.78
N LEU A 109 1.46 10.28 10.45
CA LEU A 109 0.16 10.14 9.80
C LEU A 109 -0.11 11.26 8.81
N ALA A 110 0.38 12.47 9.11
CA ALA A 110 0.24 13.59 8.18
C ALA A 110 1.06 13.35 6.90
N ALA A 111 2.26 12.81 7.05
CA ALA A 111 3.13 12.50 5.91
C ALA A 111 2.71 11.22 5.19
N LYS A 112 2.20 10.25 5.94
CA LYS A 112 1.82 8.94 5.40
C LYS A 112 0.51 8.49 6.04
N PRO A 113 -0.63 8.96 5.50
CA PRO A 113 -1.95 8.61 6.09
C PRO A 113 -2.25 7.11 6.10
N GLU A 114 -1.64 6.36 5.22
CA GLU A 114 -1.83 4.90 5.16
C GLU A 114 -0.96 4.13 6.15
N ALA A 115 -0.22 4.82 7.01
CA ALA A 115 0.63 4.16 8.00
C ALA A 115 -0.20 3.32 8.97
N ILE A 116 0.21 2.08 9.16
CA ILE A 116 -0.44 1.13 10.06
C ILE A 116 0.47 0.70 11.19
N THR A 117 1.72 1.13 11.17
CA THR A 117 2.69 0.84 12.22
C THR A 117 3.41 2.13 12.62
N CYS A 118 3.84 2.19 13.87
CA CYS A 118 4.66 3.31 14.32
C CYS A 118 6.08 3.20 13.74
N ILE A 119 6.85 4.28 13.88
CA ILE A 119 8.22 4.30 13.33
C ILE A 119 9.07 3.17 13.89
N LYS A 120 8.96 2.93 15.19
CA LYS A 120 9.75 1.89 15.85
C LYS A 120 9.46 0.51 15.29
N CYS A 121 8.19 0.18 15.13
CA CYS A 121 7.79 -1.11 14.59
C CYS A 121 8.10 -1.23 13.10
N SER A 122 7.96 -0.13 12.38
CA SER A 122 8.29 -0.09 10.95
C SER A 122 9.77 -0.37 10.73
N LYS A 123 10.63 0.25 11.52
CA LYS A 123 12.08 0.01 11.43
C LYS A 123 12.45 -1.43 11.76
N LYS A 124 11.77 -2.02 12.75
CA LYS A 124 12.02 -3.42 13.09
C LYS A 124 11.64 -4.37 11.97
N SER A 125 10.59 -4.07 11.24
CA SER A 125 10.18 -4.96 10.16
C SER A 125 11.04 -4.80 8.90
N GLU A 126 11.79 -3.73 8.78
CA GLU A 126 12.73 -3.56 7.68
C GLU A 126 14.04 -4.30 7.91
N ASP A 127 14.32 -4.60 9.15
CA ASP A 127 15.48 -5.41 9.52
C ASP A 127 15.16 -6.91 9.40
#